data_929ba3cf1a1241dbea860bdc11e259f6
#
_entry.id   929ba3cf1a1241dbea860bdc11e259f6
#
_cell.length_a   1.000
_cell.length_b   1.000
_cell.length_c   1.000
_cell.angle_alpha   90.00
_cell.angle_beta   90.00
_cell.angle_gamma   90.00
#
_symmetry.space_group_name_H-M   'P 1'
#
loop_
_entity.id
_entity.type
_entity.pdbx_description
1 polymer ?
#
loop_
_entity_poly.entity_id
_entity_poly.type
_entity_poly.pdbx_seq_one_letter_code
_entity_poly.pdbx_strand_id
1 'polypeptide(L)'
;MAFNPAPFERNDGGAARESGRSDPRDPLGLAADAPLLHAYLAALDRRAAGEHAFTTPGHKGSTALTGVVVTGDVPASGGLDTVKFTYGWLADAEHRAAELFGADVCRFSVAGSTHGNQAFALAIGKPGDKVIVSRTLHRSLLLGLVLAGLTPVWVWPDVDATTGLPTGVPPARVSAALSQHPDAVAVFLVEPSYVGTFSDLHEHARIAHEAGMALVVDAAWAAHFGFHPDLPAHALGAGADAMVTSAHKALPAYSQAALVLARTDRIDATRFVRAFEATHTTSPSGAIVASIDAARALLEHHGERLIGRMLETVAGARARLRQVEGLQVLGGPGVDPAKLAVALAGTGAHGVEVEADLIAAGMPVEMADRDTLVALVTVADEPGAIVRFTDVLISSIERRRGASRTLATAASWVVQPQMVVPPREAFFGVSETVPIADAAGRVSAELVAPYPPGVPVLAPGELVTARALAALAEARGDGVRIAYAADPQLATLEVLVDGRLAYG
;
A
#
# COMPACT_ATOMS: atom_id res chain seq x y z
N MET A 1 -6.90 -21.26 32.87
CA MET A 1 -5.63 -21.97 33.16
C MET A 1 -4.63 -21.55 32.10
N ALA A 2 -3.69 -20.71 32.48
CA ALA A 2 -2.63 -20.26 31.60
C ALA A 2 -1.64 -21.42 31.40
N PHE A 3 -1.51 -21.89 30.17
CA PHE A 3 -0.48 -22.85 29.80
C PHE A 3 0.82 -22.06 29.71
N ASN A 4 1.70 -22.24 30.67
CA ASN A 4 3.05 -21.70 30.65
C ASN A 4 3.95 -22.80 30.05
N PRO A 5 4.35 -22.75 28.77
CA PRO A 5 5.32 -23.69 28.24
C PRO A 5 6.67 -23.36 28.87
N ALA A 6 7.35 -24.39 29.37
CA ALA A 6 8.72 -24.28 29.82
C ALA A 6 9.59 -23.59 28.75
N PRO A 7 10.56 -22.75 29.13
CA PRO A 7 11.44 -22.09 28.16
C PRO A 7 12.17 -23.19 27.37
N PHE A 8 11.96 -23.17 26.07
CA PHE A 8 12.74 -23.96 25.13
C PHE A 8 14.19 -23.45 25.24
N GLU A 9 15.07 -24.27 25.78
CA GLU A 9 16.49 -23.93 25.81
C GLU A 9 16.93 -23.66 24.37
N ARG A 10 17.40 -22.44 24.11
CA ARG A 10 18.06 -22.10 22.86
C ARG A 10 19.22 -23.05 22.70
N ASN A 11 19.09 -24.00 21.83
CA ASN A 11 20.23 -24.78 21.38
C ASN A 11 21.03 -23.84 20.46
N ASP A 12 21.79 -22.95 21.08
CA ASP A 12 22.81 -22.15 20.45
C ASP A 12 23.90 -23.13 19.99
N GLY A 13 23.58 -23.88 18.94
CA GLY A 13 24.57 -24.69 18.24
C GLY A 13 25.68 -23.78 17.77
N GLY A 14 26.58 -23.49 18.69
CA GLY A 14 27.81 -22.71 18.50
C GLY A 14 28.75 -23.39 17.53
N ALA A 15 28.38 -23.41 16.24
CA ALA A 15 29.36 -23.49 15.18
C ALA A 15 29.96 -22.09 15.08
N ALA A 16 31.07 -21.86 15.79
CA ALA A 16 31.96 -20.74 15.57
C ALA A 16 32.17 -20.62 14.05
N ARG A 17 31.69 -19.52 13.45
CA ARG A 17 32.00 -19.21 12.05
C ARG A 17 33.51 -18.95 11.96
N GLU A 18 34.26 -19.98 11.63
CA GLU A 18 35.59 -19.83 11.07
C GLU A 18 35.46 -19.32 9.65
N SER A 19 36.26 -18.30 9.34
CA SER A 19 36.54 -17.69 8.06
C SER A 19 35.63 -16.52 7.63
N GLY A 20 36.25 -15.35 7.48
CA GLY A 20 35.73 -14.04 7.06
C GLY A 20 35.14 -13.93 5.64
N ARG A 21 34.33 -14.89 5.19
CA ARG A 21 33.50 -14.76 3.99
C ARG A 21 32.05 -14.58 4.39
N SER A 22 31.46 -13.46 4.00
CA SER A 22 30.02 -13.23 4.15
C SER A 22 29.23 -14.32 3.39
N ASP A 23 28.15 -14.84 4.00
CA ASP A 23 27.21 -15.72 3.32
C ASP A 23 26.60 -14.97 2.11
N PRO A 24 26.71 -15.46 0.88
CA PRO A 24 26.13 -14.78 -0.29
C PRO A 24 24.59 -14.65 -0.21
N ARG A 25 23.93 -15.41 0.65
CA ARG A 25 22.48 -15.32 0.91
C ARG A 25 22.15 -14.22 1.93
N ASP A 26 23.15 -13.73 2.66
CA ASP A 26 23.06 -12.65 3.66
C ASP A 26 24.30 -11.75 3.55
N PRO A 27 24.43 -10.99 2.46
CA PRO A 27 25.65 -10.26 2.13
C PRO A 27 25.96 -9.12 3.11
N LEU A 28 24.97 -8.65 3.86
CA LEU A 28 25.09 -7.58 4.85
C LEU A 28 25.09 -8.10 6.29
N GLY A 29 24.98 -9.41 6.51
CA GLY A 29 24.97 -10.02 7.84
C GLY A 29 23.71 -9.73 8.66
N LEU A 30 22.59 -9.46 8.02
CA LEU A 30 21.33 -9.07 8.67
C LEU A 30 20.75 -10.16 9.58
N ALA A 31 21.07 -11.44 9.30
CA ALA A 31 20.60 -12.58 10.10
C ALA A 31 21.05 -12.53 11.56
N ALA A 32 22.07 -11.72 11.89
CA ALA A 32 22.49 -11.51 13.29
C ALA A 32 21.39 -10.83 14.12
N ASP A 33 20.59 -9.94 13.50
CA ASP A 33 19.54 -9.16 14.15
C ASP A 33 18.14 -9.41 13.57
N ALA A 34 18.02 -10.30 12.59
CA ALA A 34 16.77 -10.70 11.96
C ALA A 34 16.46 -12.17 12.28
N PRO A 35 15.75 -12.46 13.41
CA PRO A 35 15.53 -13.82 13.88
C PRO A 35 14.80 -14.72 12.87
N LEU A 36 13.85 -14.19 12.10
CA LEU A 36 13.17 -14.96 11.07
C LEU A 36 14.06 -15.22 9.85
N LEU A 37 14.91 -14.27 9.46
CA LEU A 37 15.90 -14.50 8.41
C LEU A 37 16.90 -15.58 8.84
N HIS A 38 17.38 -15.52 10.08
CA HIS A 38 18.27 -16.53 10.65
C HIS A 38 17.63 -17.93 10.58
N ALA A 39 16.39 -18.08 11.08
CA ALA A 39 15.66 -19.33 11.09
C ALA A 39 15.38 -19.84 9.66
N TYR A 40 15.08 -18.94 8.72
CA TYR A 40 14.88 -19.26 7.31
C TYR A 40 16.14 -19.81 6.65
N LEU A 41 17.29 -19.17 6.83
CA LEU A 41 18.58 -19.66 6.29
C LEU A 41 18.94 -21.02 6.88
N ALA A 42 18.74 -21.21 8.19
CA ALA A 42 18.94 -22.50 8.85
C ALA A 42 18.03 -23.61 8.28
N ALA A 43 16.79 -23.29 7.93
CA ALA A 43 15.86 -24.24 7.29
C ALA A 43 16.32 -24.62 5.86
N LEU A 44 16.85 -23.65 5.10
CA LEU A 44 17.47 -23.93 3.79
C LEU A 44 18.70 -24.83 3.92
N ASP A 45 19.54 -24.62 4.92
CA ASP A 45 20.73 -25.42 5.18
C ASP A 45 20.37 -26.87 5.54
N ARG A 46 19.37 -27.09 6.42
CA ARG A 46 18.87 -28.43 6.74
C ARG A 46 18.36 -29.15 5.49
N ARG A 47 17.59 -28.45 4.65
CA ARG A 47 17.11 -28.99 3.37
C ARG A 47 18.27 -29.35 2.43
N ALA A 48 19.27 -28.49 2.31
CA ALA A 48 20.48 -28.77 1.51
C ALA A 48 21.28 -29.95 2.04
N ALA A 49 21.26 -30.17 3.37
CA ALA A 49 21.85 -31.33 4.03
C ALA A 49 21.05 -32.64 3.90
N GLY A 50 19.92 -32.62 3.16
CA GLY A 50 19.11 -33.81 2.87
C GLY A 50 17.91 -34.01 3.80
N GLU A 51 17.51 -33.03 4.60
CA GLU A 51 16.26 -33.14 5.38
C GLU A 51 15.08 -33.33 4.43
N HIS A 52 14.29 -34.37 4.69
CA HIS A 52 13.06 -34.67 3.95
C HIS A 52 11.85 -34.58 4.89
N ALA A 53 11.16 -33.46 4.85
CA ALA A 53 10.02 -33.20 5.72
C ALA A 53 8.74 -33.88 5.21
N PHE A 54 8.05 -34.65 6.09
CA PHE A 54 6.73 -35.22 5.81
C PHE A 54 5.58 -34.28 6.18
N THR A 55 5.80 -32.98 6.09
CA THR A 55 4.86 -31.90 6.39
C THR A 55 4.46 -31.16 5.12
N THR A 56 3.53 -30.21 5.21
CA THR A 56 3.28 -29.21 4.17
C THR A 56 4.51 -28.30 4.02
N PRO A 57 4.72 -27.66 2.85
CA PRO A 57 3.96 -27.78 1.61
C PRO A 57 4.27 -29.08 0.83
N GLY A 58 3.31 -29.47 -0.03
CA GLY A 58 3.34 -30.77 -0.73
C GLY A 58 4.49 -30.98 -1.70
N HIS A 59 5.12 -29.89 -2.20
CA HIS A 59 6.29 -29.98 -3.11
C HIS A 59 7.58 -30.48 -2.42
N LYS A 60 7.65 -30.47 -1.08
CA LYS A 60 8.81 -30.95 -0.29
C LYS A 60 10.14 -30.27 -0.67
N GLY A 61 10.11 -29.11 -1.33
CA GLY A 61 11.27 -28.43 -1.90
C GLY A 61 11.83 -29.10 -3.17
N SER A 62 11.15 -30.11 -3.71
CA SER A 62 11.56 -30.78 -4.93
C SER A 62 11.25 -29.94 -6.17
N THR A 63 12.27 -29.64 -6.95
CA THR A 63 12.13 -28.94 -8.25
C THR A 63 11.80 -29.88 -9.40
N ALA A 64 11.77 -31.22 -9.17
CA ALA A 64 11.61 -32.21 -10.20
C ALA A 64 10.24 -32.19 -10.91
N LEU A 65 9.19 -31.71 -10.22
CA LEU A 65 7.82 -31.68 -10.74
C LEU A 65 7.37 -30.33 -11.25
N THR A 66 7.67 -29.25 -10.51
CA THR A 66 7.19 -27.90 -10.78
C THR A 66 8.31 -26.90 -11.08
N GLY A 67 9.55 -27.36 -11.16
CA GLY A 67 10.69 -26.51 -11.45
C GLY A 67 11.07 -25.57 -10.30
N VAL A 68 11.76 -24.50 -10.64
CA VAL A 68 12.38 -23.58 -9.67
C VAL A 68 11.39 -22.73 -8.85
N VAL A 69 10.11 -22.70 -9.20
CA VAL A 69 9.09 -21.86 -8.52
C VAL A 69 8.91 -22.21 -7.04
N VAL A 70 9.31 -23.40 -6.62
CA VAL A 70 9.25 -23.86 -5.22
C VAL A 70 10.57 -23.67 -4.46
N THR A 71 11.60 -23.15 -5.14
CA THR A 71 12.88 -22.86 -4.51
C THR A 71 12.72 -21.74 -3.49
N GLY A 72 13.17 -22.01 -2.26
CA GLY A 72 13.05 -21.03 -1.19
C GLY A 72 11.69 -20.99 -0.47
N ASP A 73 10.67 -21.71 -0.94
CA ASP A 73 9.43 -21.85 -0.18
C ASP A 73 9.63 -22.79 1.01
N VAL A 74 9.87 -22.21 2.17
CA VAL A 74 10.03 -22.88 3.46
C VAL A 74 8.75 -22.65 4.25
N PRO A 75 8.08 -23.71 4.76
CA PRO A 75 6.92 -23.53 5.61
C PRO A 75 7.34 -22.90 6.95
N ALA A 76 6.52 -22.05 7.52
CA ALA A 76 6.76 -21.51 8.85
C ALA A 76 6.94 -22.64 9.88
N SER A 77 6.10 -23.68 9.82
CA SER A 77 6.19 -24.88 10.67
C SER A 77 7.50 -25.68 10.51
N GLY A 78 8.31 -25.37 9.50
CA GLY A 78 9.63 -26.00 9.26
C GLY A 78 10.75 -25.41 10.11
N GLY A 79 10.45 -24.84 11.27
CA GLY A 79 11.42 -24.30 12.22
C GLY A 79 11.57 -22.78 12.20
N LEU A 80 10.68 -22.06 11.45
CA LEU A 80 10.61 -20.61 11.55
C LEU A 80 9.67 -20.21 12.69
N ASP A 81 8.38 -20.51 12.54
CA ASP A 81 7.36 -20.32 13.58
C ASP A 81 5.99 -20.82 13.09
N THR A 82 4.97 -20.76 13.94
CA THR A 82 3.57 -20.95 13.53
C THR A 82 2.67 -20.00 14.28
N VAL A 83 1.50 -19.71 13.73
CA VAL A 83 0.50 -18.86 14.39
C VAL A 83 -0.03 -19.49 15.69
N LYS A 84 0.02 -20.82 15.81
CA LYS A 84 -0.53 -21.55 16.97
C LYS A 84 0.51 -22.13 17.91
N PHE A 85 1.69 -22.45 17.40
CA PHE A 85 2.77 -23.09 18.13
C PHE A 85 4.05 -22.29 17.88
N THR A 86 4.09 -21.11 18.47
CA THR A 86 5.22 -20.18 18.28
C THR A 86 6.47 -20.69 18.96
N TYR A 87 7.57 -20.66 18.22
CA TYR A 87 8.94 -20.87 18.74
C TYR A 87 9.54 -19.56 19.23
N GLY A 88 8.81 -18.46 19.10
CA GLY A 88 9.24 -17.16 19.51
C GLY A 88 9.93 -16.31 18.44
N TRP A 89 10.33 -16.87 17.30
CA TRP A 89 11.02 -16.13 16.23
C TRP A 89 10.13 -15.05 15.62
N LEU A 90 8.87 -15.37 15.33
CA LEU A 90 7.91 -14.41 14.81
C LEU A 90 7.62 -13.32 15.83
N ALA A 91 7.38 -13.70 17.08
CA ALA A 91 7.11 -12.75 18.17
C ALA A 91 8.31 -11.81 18.41
N ASP A 92 9.55 -12.33 18.38
CA ASP A 92 10.77 -11.53 18.53
C ASP A 92 10.93 -10.55 17.34
N ALA A 93 10.73 -11.01 16.10
CA ALA A 93 10.80 -10.17 14.91
C ALA A 93 9.72 -9.07 14.89
N GLU A 94 8.48 -9.41 15.25
CA GLU A 94 7.37 -8.45 15.37
C GLU A 94 7.63 -7.44 16.50
N HIS A 95 8.20 -7.88 17.63
CA HIS A 95 8.57 -7.01 18.73
C HIS A 95 9.66 -6.00 18.32
N ARG A 96 10.73 -6.45 17.68
CA ARG A 96 11.80 -5.57 17.14
C ARG A 96 11.24 -4.57 16.12
N ALA A 97 10.32 -4.99 15.28
CA ALA A 97 9.65 -4.07 14.35
C ALA A 97 8.78 -3.05 15.09
N ALA A 98 8.08 -3.47 16.15
CA ALA A 98 7.30 -2.55 16.98
C ALA A 98 8.21 -1.51 17.65
N GLU A 99 9.32 -1.92 18.24
CA GLU A 99 10.32 -1.02 18.84
C GLU A 99 10.87 -0.02 17.82
N LEU A 100 11.28 -0.50 16.63
CA LEU A 100 11.86 0.33 15.57
C LEU A 100 10.91 1.44 15.10
N PHE A 101 9.62 1.15 15.00
CA PHE A 101 8.60 2.10 14.58
C PHE A 101 7.89 2.80 15.76
N GLY A 102 8.26 2.55 17.01
CA GLY A 102 7.62 3.14 18.17
C GLY A 102 6.14 2.76 18.31
N ALA A 103 5.81 1.51 18.01
CA ALA A 103 4.49 0.89 18.19
C ALA A 103 4.48 -0.01 19.45
N ASP A 104 3.28 -0.27 20.00
CA ASP A 104 3.12 -1.25 21.06
C ASP A 104 2.87 -2.67 20.51
N VAL A 105 2.28 -2.74 19.31
CA VAL A 105 1.97 -4.00 18.62
C VAL A 105 2.36 -3.89 17.15
N CYS A 106 3.08 -4.89 16.66
CA CYS A 106 3.33 -5.11 15.24
C CYS A 106 2.86 -6.51 14.85
N ARG A 107 2.34 -6.64 13.61
CA ARG A 107 2.03 -7.93 12.98
C ARG A 107 2.57 -7.95 11.55
N PHE A 108 3.18 -9.07 11.17
CA PHE A 108 3.67 -9.30 9.81
C PHE A 108 2.57 -9.91 8.94
N SER A 109 2.17 -9.19 7.91
CA SER A 109 1.17 -9.68 6.96
C SER A 109 1.84 -10.26 5.71
N VAL A 110 1.40 -11.46 5.29
CA VAL A 110 1.76 -12.09 4.02
C VAL A 110 0.67 -11.93 2.96
N ALA A 111 -0.27 -11.01 3.19
CA ALA A 111 -1.32 -10.65 2.24
C ALA A 111 -1.35 -9.13 1.98
N GLY A 112 -0.19 -8.48 2.15
CA GLY A 112 0.03 -7.07 1.86
C GLY A 112 -0.69 -6.12 2.83
N SER A 113 -0.58 -4.83 2.54
CA SER A 113 -1.36 -3.78 3.22
C SER A 113 -2.87 -3.97 3.04
N THR A 114 -3.31 -4.73 2.04
CA THR A 114 -4.71 -5.11 1.85
C THR A 114 -5.28 -5.76 3.11
N HIS A 115 -4.57 -6.75 3.65
CA HIS A 115 -4.97 -7.42 4.89
C HIS A 115 -4.93 -6.47 6.10
N GLY A 116 -3.87 -5.65 6.22
CA GLY A 116 -3.76 -4.68 7.34
C GLY A 116 -4.90 -3.67 7.37
N ASN A 117 -5.27 -3.11 6.21
CA ASN A 117 -6.42 -2.21 6.08
C ASN A 117 -7.74 -2.87 6.48
N GLN A 118 -7.97 -4.12 6.07
CA GLN A 118 -9.14 -4.90 6.46
C GLN A 118 -9.15 -5.20 7.97
N ALA A 119 -8.00 -5.57 8.52
CA ALA A 119 -7.87 -5.84 9.95
C ALA A 119 -8.19 -4.61 10.80
N PHE A 120 -7.69 -3.42 10.43
CA PHE A 120 -8.03 -2.20 11.16
C PHE A 120 -9.49 -1.79 11.00
N ALA A 121 -10.05 -1.90 9.79
CA ALA A 121 -11.49 -1.63 9.61
C ALA A 121 -12.35 -2.51 10.54
N LEU A 122 -12.02 -3.81 10.67
CA LEU A 122 -12.71 -4.75 11.55
C LEU A 122 -12.46 -4.48 13.04
N ALA A 123 -11.27 -3.96 13.39
CA ALA A 123 -10.90 -3.71 14.79
C ALA A 123 -11.50 -2.42 15.36
N ILE A 124 -11.66 -1.37 14.53
CA ILE A 124 -11.97 -0.01 14.98
C ILE A 124 -13.43 0.14 15.38
N GLY A 125 -14.36 -0.32 14.55
CA GLY A 125 -15.79 -0.05 14.74
C GLY A 125 -16.65 -1.32 14.79
N LYS A 126 -17.94 -1.11 14.73
CA LYS A 126 -18.99 -2.13 14.58
C LYS A 126 -19.88 -1.72 13.38
N PRO A 127 -20.66 -2.66 12.82
CA PRO A 127 -21.59 -2.33 11.75
C PRO A 127 -22.48 -1.14 12.09
N GLY A 128 -22.58 -0.19 11.15
CA GLY A 128 -23.32 1.06 11.28
C GLY A 128 -22.51 2.25 11.79
N ASP A 129 -21.35 2.04 12.39
CA ASP A 129 -20.50 3.16 12.83
C ASP A 129 -19.97 3.96 11.64
N LYS A 130 -19.83 5.29 11.83
CA LYS A 130 -19.23 6.17 10.84
C LYS A 130 -17.73 6.32 11.07
N VAL A 131 -16.99 6.48 9.98
CA VAL A 131 -15.56 6.78 9.98
C VAL A 131 -15.27 7.91 9.00
N ILE A 132 -14.39 8.84 9.36
CA ILE A 132 -13.88 9.87 8.45
C ILE A 132 -12.82 9.20 7.58
N VAL A 133 -12.92 9.26 6.26
CA VAL A 133 -12.03 8.52 5.34
C VAL A 133 -11.57 9.40 4.19
N SER A 134 -10.26 9.40 3.93
CA SER A 134 -9.69 10.06 2.76
C SER A 134 -10.14 9.36 1.47
N ARG A 135 -10.61 10.16 0.49
CA ARG A 135 -11.05 9.62 -0.82
C ARG A 135 -9.87 9.15 -1.68
N THR A 136 -8.63 9.39 -1.28
CA THR A 136 -7.43 8.82 -1.91
C THR A 136 -7.23 7.34 -1.61
N LEU A 137 -8.20 6.71 -0.93
CA LEU A 137 -8.09 5.35 -0.44
C LEU A 137 -7.86 4.33 -1.58
N HIS A 138 -7.09 3.31 -1.26
CA HIS A 138 -6.98 2.11 -2.06
C HIS A 138 -8.22 1.21 -1.84
N ARG A 139 -8.61 0.41 -2.86
CA ARG A 139 -9.76 -0.52 -2.76
C ARG A 139 -9.75 -1.41 -1.52
N SER A 140 -8.56 -1.76 -1.01
CA SER A 140 -8.44 -2.62 0.17
C SER A 140 -9.09 -2.03 1.40
N LEU A 141 -8.93 -0.72 1.62
CA LEU A 141 -9.59 -0.03 2.72
C LEU A 141 -11.10 0.06 2.48
N LEU A 142 -11.54 0.41 1.26
CA LEU A 142 -12.98 0.41 0.94
C LEU A 142 -13.63 -0.95 1.21
N LEU A 143 -13.01 -2.04 0.73
CA LEU A 143 -13.52 -3.39 1.00
C LEU A 143 -13.41 -3.76 2.48
N GLY A 144 -12.41 -3.24 3.21
CA GLY A 144 -12.36 -3.34 4.66
C GLY A 144 -13.56 -2.70 5.34
N LEU A 145 -13.96 -1.49 4.90
CA LEU A 145 -15.18 -0.83 5.39
C LEU A 145 -16.45 -1.64 5.07
N VAL A 146 -16.54 -2.18 3.85
CA VAL A 146 -17.63 -3.10 3.45
C VAL A 146 -17.70 -4.31 4.37
N LEU A 147 -16.58 -4.99 4.60
CA LEU A 147 -16.52 -6.17 5.46
C LEU A 147 -16.89 -5.85 6.92
N ALA A 148 -16.41 -4.73 7.44
CA ALA A 148 -16.70 -4.28 8.80
C ALA A 148 -18.09 -3.67 8.97
N GLY A 149 -18.77 -3.31 7.86
CA GLY A 149 -20.07 -2.61 7.89
C GLY A 149 -19.96 -1.16 8.32
N LEU A 150 -18.80 -0.52 8.11
CA LEU A 150 -18.58 0.88 8.43
C LEU A 150 -19.09 1.80 7.33
N THR A 151 -19.57 2.97 7.72
CA THR A 151 -20.06 3.99 6.79
C THR A 151 -19.04 5.12 6.67
N PRO A 152 -18.45 5.33 5.47
CA PRO A 152 -17.47 6.39 5.29
C PRO A 152 -18.12 7.78 5.19
N VAL A 153 -17.51 8.74 5.85
CA VAL A 153 -17.66 10.16 5.60
C VAL A 153 -16.42 10.62 4.85
N TRP A 154 -16.58 10.93 3.57
CA TRP A 154 -15.46 11.20 2.68
C TRP A 154 -14.82 12.56 2.95
N VAL A 155 -13.49 12.61 3.04
CA VAL A 155 -12.68 13.83 2.95
C VAL A 155 -11.82 13.76 1.69
N TRP A 156 -11.77 14.86 0.94
CA TRP A 156 -11.19 14.92 -0.38
C TRP A 156 -9.84 15.64 -0.34
N PRO A 157 -8.85 15.24 -1.16
CA PRO A 157 -7.65 16.03 -1.35
C PRO A 157 -7.96 17.32 -2.11
N ASP A 158 -7.05 18.27 -2.09
CA ASP A 158 -7.01 19.32 -3.11
C ASP A 158 -6.33 18.77 -4.37
N VAL A 159 -6.49 19.49 -5.47
CA VAL A 159 -5.84 19.17 -6.75
C VAL A 159 -4.91 20.31 -7.10
N ASP A 160 -3.65 19.98 -7.37
CA ASP A 160 -2.68 20.94 -7.83
C ASP A 160 -3.01 21.38 -9.26
N ALA A 161 -3.20 22.68 -9.46
CA ALA A 161 -3.64 23.24 -10.74
C ALA A 161 -2.57 23.12 -11.86
N THR A 162 -1.31 22.90 -11.48
CA THR A 162 -0.19 22.81 -12.42
C THR A 162 -0.03 21.39 -12.95
N THR A 163 -0.28 20.40 -12.09
CA THR A 163 -0.05 18.99 -12.40
C THR A 163 -1.35 18.18 -12.60
N GLY A 164 -2.50 18.72 -12.18
CA GLY A 164 -3.78 17.99 -12.18
C GLY A 164 -3.85 16.84 -11.18
N LEU A 165 -2.83 16.68 -10.33
CA LEU A 165 -2.68 15.57 -9.39
C LEU A 165 -3.18 15.95 -7.99
N PRO A 166 -3.62 14.95 -7.20
CA PRO A 166 -4.06 15.20 -5.85
C PRO A 166 -2.88 15.65 -4.97
N THR A 167 -3.15 16.58 -4.07
CA THR A 167 -2.28 16.89 -2.93
C THR A 167 -2.65 16.00 -1.74
N GLY A 168 -2.04 16.20 -0.57
CA GLY A 168 -2.56 15.61 0.68
C GLY A 168 -3.94 16.19 1.04
N VAL A 169 -4.69 15.48 1.85
CA VAL A 169 -5.98 15.96 2.38
C VAL A 169 -5.73 17.15 3.33
N PRO A 170 -6.34 18.33 3.13
CA PRO A 170 -6.16 19.44 4.05
C PRO A 170 -6.71 19.10 5.45
N PRO A 171 -5.94 19.36 6.55
CA PRO A 171 -6.41 19.11 7.93
C PRO A 171 -7.74 19.78 8.26
N ALA A 172 -8.00 20.97 7.71
CA ALA A 172 -9.26 21.68 7.90
C ALA A 172 -10.49 20.89 7.40
N ARG A 173 -10.34 20.04 6.38
CA ARG A 173 -11.44 19.18 5.90
C ARG A 173 -11.75 18.05 6.87
N VAL A 174 -10.74 17.47 7.50
CA VAL A 174 -10.92 16.46 8.56
C VAL A 174 -11.59 17.11 9.78
N SER A 175 -11.13 18.29 10.20
CA SER A 175 -11.74 19.05 11.30
C SER A 175 -13.22 19.38 11.03
N ALA A 176 -13.55 19.83 9.82
CA ALA A 176 -14.93 20.12 9.43
C ALA A 176 -15.80 18.85 9.42
N ALA A 177 -15.27 17.73 8.91
CA ALA A 177 -15.98 16.44 8.88
C ALA A 177 -16.26 15.92 10.30
N LEU A 178 -15.28 15.99 11.22
CA LEU A 178 -15.45 15.61 12.62
C LEU A 178 -16.48 16.48 13.33
N SER A 179 -16.50 17.80 13.04
CA SER A 179 -17.49 18.72 13.60
C SER A 179 -18.91 18.42 13.13
N GLN A 180 -19.07 17.96 11.89
CA GLN A 180 -20.37 17.57 11.32
C GLN A 180 -20.80 16.15 11.72
N HIS A 181 -19.85 15.29 12.04
CA HIS A 181 -20.07 13.89 12.40
C HIS A 181 -19.35 13.54 13.71
N PRO A 182 -19.80 14.12 14.85
CA PRO A 182 -19.18 13.86 16.16
C PRO A 182 -19.42 12.40 16.64
N ASP A 183 -20.27 11.66 15.95
CA ASP A 183 -20.55 10.23 16.13
C ASP A 183 -19.60 9.31 15.34
N ALA A 184 -18.65 9.86 14.57
CA ALA A 184 -17.60 9.08 13.95
C ALA A 184 -16.71 8.43 15.02
N VAL A 185 -16.14 7.26 14.72
CA VAL A 185 -15.33 6.49 15.69
C VAL A 185 -13.83 6.51 15.39
N ALA A 186 -13.43 6.90 14.19
CA ALA A 186 -12.02 7.04 13.80
C ALA A 186 -11.85 7.89 12.53
N VAL A 187 -10.59 8.26 12.27
CA VAL A 187 -10.13 8.88 11.03
C VAL A 187 -9.19 7.90 10.31
N PHE A 188 -9.46 7.64 9.02
CA PHE A 188 -8.60 6.85 8.14
C PHE A 188 -8.04 7.74 7.03
N LEU A 189 -6.71 7.84 6.94
CA LEU A 189 -6.03 8.58 5.87
C LEU A 189 -5.12 7.65 5.06
N VAL A 190 -4.86 8.03 3.81
CA VAL A 190 -3.87 7.37 2.94
C VAL A 190 -2.76 8.36 2.67
N GLU A 191 -1.59 8.12 3.23
CA GLU A 191 -0.44 9.03 3.20
C GLU A 191 0.89 8.26 3.12
N PRO A 192 1.69 8.50 2.11
CA PRO A 192 1.44 9.38 0.97
C PRO A 192 0.45 8.79 -0.03
N SER A 193 -0.08 9.65 -0.91
CA SER A 193 -0.87 9.24 -2.05
C SER A 193 -0.05 8.39 -3.03
N TYR A 194 -0.72 7.79 -4.02
CA TYR A 194 -0.08 6.99 -5.06
C TYR A 194 1.02 7.76 -5.82
N VAL A 195 0.83 9.06 -6.04
CA VAL A 195 1.80 9.92 -6.74
C VAL A 195 2.88 10.50 -5.80
N GLY A 196 2.80 10.20 -4.50
CA GLY A 196 3.79 10.60 -3.51
C GLY A 196 3.46 11.91 -2.78
N THR A 197 2.26 12.47 -2.95
CA THR A 197 1.84 13.68 -2.20
C THR A 197 1.34 13.31 -0.82
N PHE A 198 1.60 14.16 0.17
CA PHE A 198 1.18 13.97 1.57
C PHE A 198 0.82 15.29 2.25
N SER A 199 0.11 15.18 3.36
CA SER A 199 -0.35 16.30 4.19
C SER A 199 0.43 16.37 5.52
N ASP A 200 0.04 17.32 6.37
CA ASP A 200 0.57 17.42 7.74
C ASP A 200 -0.10 16.39 8.67
N LEU A 201 0.51 15.20 8.77
CA LEU A 201 0.01 14.14 9.65
C LEU A 201 0.05 14.50 11.14
N HIS A 202 0.98 15.39 11.58
CA HIS A 202 0.98 15.87 12.97
C HIS A 202 -0.30 16.65 13.29
N GLU A 203 -0.70 17.53 12.37
CA GLU A 203 -1.91 18.30 12.53
C GLU A 203 -3.18 17.42 12.44
N HIS A 204 -3.19 16.42 11.55
CA HIS A 204 -4.27 15.43 11.50
C HIS A 204 -4.40 14.64 12.81
N ALA A 205 -3.26 14.19 13.38
CA ALA A 205 -3.26 13.49 14.66
C ALA A 205 -3.80 14.38 15.78
N ARG A 206 -3.34 15.63 15.86
CA ARG A 206 -3.85 16.60 16.84
C ARG A 206 -5.36 16.78 16.73
N ILE A 207 -5.88 17.01 15.52
CA ILE A 207 -7.32 17.19 15.26
C ILE A 207 -8.13 15.93 15.64
N ALA A 208 -7.67 14.74 15.24
CA ALA A 208 -8.34 13.49 15.57
C ALA A 208 -8.36 13.25 17.09
N HIS A 209 -7.23 13.47 17.76
CA HIS A 209 -7.12 13.29 19.21
C HIS A 209 -7.94 14.28 20.02
N GLU A 210 -8.02 15.55 19.60
CA GLU A 210 -8.91 16.55 20.23
C GLU A 210 -10.39 16.16 20.14
N ALA A 211 -10.76 15.44 19.07
CA ALA A 211 -12.09 14.87 18.92
C ALA A 211 -12.26 13.50 19.63
N GLY A 212 -11.21 13.00 20.30
CA GLY A 212 -11.22 11.70 20.97
C GLY A 212 -11.13 10.50 20.02
N MET A 213 -10.77 10.72 18.74
CA MET A 213 -10.73 9.70 17.69
C MET A 213 -9.33 9.15 17.49
N ALA A 214 -9.24 7.88 17.10
CA ALA A 214 -7.99 7.29 16.61
C ALA A 214 -7.71 7.74 15.17
N LEU A 215 -6.42 7.98 14.85
CA LEU A 215 -5.94 8.19 13.49
C LEU A 215 -5.27 6.91 12.98
N VAL A 216 -5.83 6.32 11.93
CA VAL A 216 -5.29 5.14 11.23
C VAL A 216 -4.78 5.57 9.86
N VAL A 217 -3.54 5.21 9.52
CA VAL A 217 -2.92 5.64 8.27
C VAL A 217 -2.54 4.43 7.41
N ASP A 218 -3.11 4.36 6.21
CA ASP A 218 -2.58 3.52 5.14
C ASP A 218 -1.35 4.21 4.55
N ALA A 219 -0.18 3.80 5.03
CA ALA A 219 1.13 4.29 4.62
C ALA A 219 1.82 3.27 3.68
N ALA A 220 1.05 2.62 2.80
CA ALA A 220 1.56 1.52 1.97
C ALA A 220 2.77 1.90 1.11
N TRP A 221 2.97 3.18 0.81
CA TRP A 221 4.10 3.69 0.03
C TRP A 221 5.23 4.27 0.87
N ALA A 222 5.13 4.29 2.20
CA ALA A 222 6.02 5.02 3.11
C ALA A 222 6.81 4.12 4.07
N ALA A 223 7.14 2.88 3.71
CA ALA A 223 7.92 2.01 4.59
C ALA A 223 9.32 2.55 4.91
N HIS A 224 9.84 3.48 4.11
CA HIS A 224 11.13 4.13 4.28
C HIS A 224 11.07 5.47 5.05
N PHE A 225 9.88 6.03 5.31
CA PHE A 225 9.72 7.29 6.04
C PHE A 225 10.21 7.15 7.49
N GLY A 226 10.83 8.22 8.00
CA GLY A 226 11.41 8.26 9.35
C GLY A 226 12.83 7.70 9.47
N PHE A 227 13.40 7.12 8.41
CA PHE A 227 14.73 6.50 8.44
C PHE A 227 15.83 7.32 7.74
N HIS A 228 15.54 8.59 7.43
CA HIS A 228 16.49 9.56 6.94
C HIS A 228 16.03 10.98 7.30
N PRO A 229 16.92 11.92 7.69
CA PRO A 229 16.54 13.28 8.10
C PRO A 229 15.82 14.07 6.99
N ASP A 230 16.09 13.80 5.72
CA ASP A 230 15.42 14.45 4.58
C ASP A 230 14.08 13.83 4.21
N LEU A 231 13.63 12.78 4.92
CA LEU A 231 12.31 12.19 4.76
C LEU A 231 11.34 12.69 5.83
N PRO A 232 10.02 12.69 5.54
CA PRO A 232 9.01 12.87 6.57
C PRO A 232 9.11 11.81 7.67
N ALA A 233 8.61 12.11 8.86
CA ALA A 233 8.37 11.09 9.86
C ALA A 233 7.40 10.02 9.31
N HIS A 234 7.57 8.77 9.71
CA HIS A 234 6.55 7.75 9.46
C HIS A 234 5.27 8.07 10.25
N ALA A 235 4.13 7.50 9.86
CA ALA A 235 2.84 7.90 10.40
C ALA A 235 2.74 7.82 11.94
N LEU A 236 3.29 6.76 12.57
CA LEU A 236 3.34 6.68 14.03
C LEU A 236 4.23 7.78 14.62
N GLY A 237 5.39 8.08 14.01
CA GLY A 237 6.26 9.18 14.42
C GLY A 237 5.57 10.55 14.31
N ALA A 238 4.63 10.69 13.37
CA ALA A 238 3.80 11.87 13.21
C ALA A 238 2.57 11.90 14.13
N GLY A 239 2.38 10.91 15.00
CA GLY A 239 1.31 10.88 16.00
C GLY A 239 0.11 10.01 15.63
N ALA A 240 0.10 9.30 14.51
CA ALA A 240 -0.95 8.33 14.21
C ALA A 240 -1.00 7.22 15.27
N ASP A 241 -2.18 6.65 15.51
CA ASP A 241 -2.41 5.55 16.45
C ASP A 241 -2.21 4.18 15.79
N ALA A 242 -2.36 4.11 14.46
CA ALA A 242 -2.11 2.90 13.71
C ALA A 242 -1.56 3.21 12.31
N MET A 243 -0.75 2.28 11.80
CA MET A 243 -0.13 2.38 10.48
C MET A 243 -0.10 1.02 9.79
N VAL A 244 -0.44 1.01 8.51
CA VAL A 244 -0.21 -0.13 7.62
C VAL A 244 0.83 0.28 6.59
N THR A 245 1.90 -0.50 6.41
CA THR A 245 2.89 -0.18 5.39
C THR A 245 3.33 -1.42 4.61
N SER A 246 3.50 -1.29 3.28
CA SER A 246 3.97 -2.37 2.42
C SER A 246 5.49 -2.37 2.36
N ALA A 247 6.13 -3.35 2.98
CA ALA A 247 7.58 -3.52 2.87
C ALA A 247 8.01 -3.74 1.41
N HIS A 248 7.24 -4.52 0.64
CA HIS A 248 7.56 -4.86 -0.75
C HIS A 248 7.51 -3.70 -1.75
N LYS A 249 6.94 -2.53 -1.39
CA LYS A 249 6.89 -1.38 -2.28
C LYS A 249 8.13 -0.50 -2.18
N ALA A 250 8.60 -0.22 -0.97
CA ALA A 250 9.70 0.70 -0.76
C ALA A 250 10.99 0.02 -0.24
N LEU A 251 10.90 -1.23 0.19
CA LEU A 251 12.00 -2.01 0.76
C LEU A 251 12.20 -3.31 -0.01
N PRO A 252 13.39 -3.93 0.04
CA PRO A 252 13.69 -5.19 -0.63
C PRO A 252 13.06 -6.38 0.11
N ALA A 253 11.74 -6.52 -0.01
CA ALA A 253 10.97 -7.62 0.54
C ALA A 253 10.16 -8.32 -0.56
N TYR A 254 9.73 -9.56 -0.30
CA TYR A 254 8.86 -10.30 -1.22
C TYR A 254 7.54 -9.58 -1.42
N SER A 255 6.95 -9.71 -2.62
CA SER A 255 5.56 -9.30 -2.85
C SER A 255 4.65 -9.82 -1.75
N GLN A 256 3.63 -9.05 -1.37
CA GLN A 256 2.72 -9.31 -0.25
C GLN A 256 3.29 -9.01 1.15
N ALA A 257 4.58 -8.73 1.29
CA ALA A 257 5.18 -8.37 2.58
C ALA A 257 4.68 -7.02 3.09
N ALA A 258 4.09 -6.99 4.30
CA ALA A 258 3.63 -5.74 4.93
C ALA A 258 3.75 -5.80 6.46
N LEU A 259 3.88 -4.62 7.07
CA LEU A 259 3.83 -4.42 8.52
C LEU A 259 2.52 -3.73 8.90
N VAL A 260 1.90 -4.19 9.96
CA VAL A 260 0.66 -3.65 10.51
C VAL A 260 0.93 -3.30 11.97
N LEU A 261 0.95 -2.00 12.28
CA LEU A 261 1.47 -1.47 13.54
C LEU A 261 0.41 -0.63 14.26
N ALA A 262 0.36 -0.75 15.57
CA ALA A 262 -0.57 0.02 16.40
C ALA A 262 0.06 0.48 17.72
N ARG A 263 -0.38 1.64 18.19
CA ARG A 263 -0.28 2.10 19.58
C ARG A 263 -1.59 1.78 20.30
N THR A 264 -1.49 1.39 21.55
CA THR A 264 -2.64 0.86 22.30
C THR A 264 -3.39 1.89 23.13
N ASP A 265 -2.99 3.14 23.08
CA ASP A 265 -3.69 4.23 23.78
C ASP A 265 -5.13 4.45 23.27
N ARG A 266 -5.36 4.28 21.96
CA ARG A 266 -6.67 4.44 21.29
C ARG A 266 -7.08 3.24 20.47
N ILE A 267 -6.18 2.29 20.24
CA ILE A 267 -6.47 1.03 19.54
C ILE A 267 -6.54 -0.10 20.55
N ASP A 268 -7.68 -0.78 20.63
CA ASP A 268 -7.81 -2.00 21.45
C ASP A 268 -6.96 -3.11 20.83
N ALA A 269 -5.83 -3.43 21.49
CA ALA A 269 -4.89 -4.45 21.06
C ALA A 269 -5.55 -5.82 20.87
N THR A 270 -6.48 -6.19 21.74
CA THR A 270 -7.16 -7.50 21.68
C THR A 270 -8.07 -7.58 20.44
N ARG A 271 -8.83 -6.54 20.18
CA ARG A 271 -9.67 -6.45 18.97
C ARG A 271 -8.82 -6.44 17.71
N PHE A 272 -7.73 -5.67 17.70
CA PHE A 272 -6.82 -5.62 16.56
C PHE A 272 -6.23 -6.99 16.26
N VAL A 273 -5.64 -7.67 17.25
CA VAL A 273 -5.04 -9.00 17.05
C VAL A 273 -6.09 -10.00 16.57
N ARG A 274 -7.30 -10.02 17.16
CA ARG A 274 -8.39 -10.89 16.72
C ARG A 274 -8.83 -10.62 15.28
N ALA A 275 -8.94 -9.36 14.88
CA ALA A 275 -9.31 -8.96 13.52
C ALA A 275 -8.22 -9.36 12.52
N PHE A 276 -6.95 -9.17 12.89
CA PHE A 276 -5.81 -9.60 12.10
C PHE A 276 -5.81 -11.11 11.89
N GLU A 277 -5.92 -11.89 12.96
CA GLU A 277 -5.93 -13.36 12.89
C GLU A 277 -7.14 -13.93 12.12
N ALA A 278 -8.30 -13.29 12.22
CA ALA A 278 -9.51 -13.73 11.55
C ALA A 278 -9.43 -13.67 10.02
N THR A 279 -8.59 -12.80 9.49
CA THR A 279 -8.41 -12.60 8.04
C THR A 279 -7.04 -13.03 7.51
N HIS A 280 -6.14 -13.49 8.40
CA HIS A 280 -4.82 -13.98 8.04
C HIS A 280 -4.84 -15.48 7.67
N THR A 281 -3.91 -15.91 6.82
CA THR A 281 -3.68 -17.34 6.55
C THR A 281 -3.05 -18.04 7.74
N THR A 282 -3.42 -19.30 7.97
CA THR A 282 -2.78 -20.16 8.99
C THR A 282 -1.48 -20.81 8.51
N SER A 283 -1.10 -20.61 7.23
CA SER A 283 0.09 -21.20 6.58
C SER A 283 0.89 -20.11 5.84
N PRO A 284 1.44 -19.11 6.57
CA PRO A 284 2.23 -18.06 5.93
C PRO A 284 3.51 -18.64 5.30
N SER A 285 3.91 -18.10 4.14
CA SER A 285 5.20 -18.44 3.54
C SER A 285 6.35 -17.92 4.40
N GLY A 286 7.28 -18.79 4.76
CA GLY A 286 8.46 -18.43 5.54
C GLY A 286 9.36 -17.43 4.80
N ALA A 287 9.44 -17.51 3.47
CA ALA A 287 10.19 -16.56 2.67
C ALA A 287 9.65 -15.13 2.81
N ILE A 288 8.32 -14.96 2.83
CA ILE A 288 7.71 -13.63 2.96
C ILE A 288 7.98 -13.06 4.36
N VAL A 289 7.71 -13.81 5.44
CA VAL A 289 7.93 -13.28 6.81
C VAL A 289 9.41 -13.02 7.09
N ALA A 290 10.32 -13.88 6.62
CA ALA A 290 11.76 -13.66 6.74
C ALA A 290 12.23 -12.41 5.98
N SER A 291 11.62 -12.14 4.81
CA SER A 291 11.95 -10.94 4.03
C SER A 291 11.48 -9.64 4.71
N ILE A 292 10.36 -9.68 5.46
CA ILE A 292 9.92 -8.53 6.26
C ILE A 292 10.96 -8.23 7.36
N ASP A 293 11.40 -9.25 8.07
CA ASP A 293 12.37 -9.10 9.15
C ASP A 293 13.74 -8.66 8.63
N ALA A 294 14.19 -9.22 7.50
CA ALA A 294 15.40 -8.76 6.83
C ALA A 294 15.33 -7.29 6.42
N ALA A 295 14.17 -6.85 5.87
CA ALA A 295 13.95 -5.46 5.49
C ALA A 295 13.90 -4.52 6.70
N ARG A 296 13.34 -4.97 7.83
CA ARG A 296 13.38 -4.25 9.11
C ARG A 296 14.82 -4.06 9.59
N ALA A 297 15.61 -5.13 9.65
CA ALA A 297 17.02 -5.06 10.06
C ALA A 297 17.86 -4.19 9.09
N LEU A 298 17.55 -4.25 7.78
CA LEU A 298 18.19 -3.37 6.79
C LEU A 298 17.93 -1.89 7.10
N LEU A 299 16.69 -1.51 7.41
CA LEU A 299 16.36 -0.14 7.79
C LEU A 299 17.10 0.30 9.04
N GLU A 300 17.11 -0.55 10.08
CA GLU A 300 17.73 -0.26 11.37
C GLU A 300 19.24 -0.01 11.25
N HIS A 301 19.95 -0.85 10.48
CA HIS A 301 21.42 -0.80 10.43
C HIS A 301 21.99 -0.01 9.25
N HIS A 302 21.24 0.09 8.16
CA HIS A 302 21.75 0.65 6.90
C HIS A 302 20.80 1.66 6.26
N GLY A 303 19.60 1.90 6.85
CA GLY A 303 18.54 2.71 6.28
C GLY A 303 19.00 4.10 5.90
N GLU A 304 19.56 4.85 6.84
CA GLU A 304 20.00 6.23 6.61
C GLU A 304 20.95 6.33 5.42
N ARG A 305 22.00 5.52 5.38
CA ARG A 305 22.99 5.53 4.30
C ARG A 305 22.41 5.14 2.95
N LEU A 306 21.58 4.09 2.90
CA LEU A 306 21.00 3.60 1.65
C LEU A 306 19.95 4.57 1.10
N ILE A 307 19.11 5.10 1.97
CA ILE A 307 18.10 6.10 1.62
C ILE A 307 18.78 7.39 1.17
N GLY A 308 19.80 7.89 1.87
CA GLY A 308 20.54 9.08 1.47
C GLY A 308 21.07 8.97 0.04
N ARG A 309 21.73 7.84 -0.31
CA ARG A 309 22.20 7.58 -1.68
C ARG A 309 21.05 7.56 -2.71
N MET A 310 19.93 6.96 -2.36
CA MET A 310 18.74 6.95 -3.21
C MET A 310 18.22 8.36 -3.44
N LEU A 311 18.07 9.16 -2.38
CA LEU A 311 17.57 10.53 -2.45
C LEU A 311 18.45 11.44 -3.28
N GLU A 312 19.78 11.36 -3.13
CA GLU A 312 20.74 12.09 -3.96
C GLU A 312 20.56 11.76 -5.46
N THR A 313 20.40 10.46 -5.77
CA THR A 313 20.22 10.01 -7.15
C THR A 313 18.90 10.49 -7.76
N VAL A 314 17.81 10.41 -6.99
CA VAL A 314 16.49 10.92 -7.41
C VAL A 314 16.51 12.44 -7.58
N ALA A 315 17.18 13.16 -6.69
CA ALA A 315 17.34 14.62 -6.82
C ALA A 315 18.06 14.99 -8.13
N GLY A 316 19.13 14.27 -8.46
CA GLY A 316 19.84 14.42 -9.73
C GLY A 316 18.97 14.15 -10.96
N ALA A 317 18.16 13.06 -10.92
CA ALA A 317 17.19 12.74 -11.98
C ALA A 317 16.14 13.84 -12.13
N ARG A 318 15.55 14.32 -11.02
CA ARG A 318 14.58 15.42 -11.05
C ARG A 318 15.18 16.71 -11.60
N ALA A 319 16.43 17.05 -11.25
CA ALA A 319 17.11 18.25 -11.76
C ALA A 319 17.26 18.21 -13.28
N ARG A 320 17.56 17.05 -13.84
CA ARG A 320 17.67 16.85 -15.29
C ARG A 320 16.31 16.91 -15.99
N LEU A 321 15.31 16.24 -15.44
CA LEU A 321 13.94 16.24 -15.98
C LEU A 321 13.33 17.64 -16.00
N ARG A 322 13.64 18.50 -15.02
CA ARG A 322 13.17 19.89 -14.99
C ARG A 322 13.74 20.76 -16.10
N GLN A 323 14.78 20.31 -16.82
CA GLN A 323 15.31 21.01 -17.99
C GLN A 323 14.50 20.70 -19.27
N VAL A 324 13.62 19.71 -19.24
CA VAL A 324 12.76 19.35 -20.38
C VAL A 324 11.61 20.36 -20.44
N GLU A 325 11.56 21.12 -21.53
CA GLU A 325 10.54 22.15 -21.74
C GLU A 325 9.12 21.56 -21.69
N GLY A 326 8.23 22.15 -20.90
CA GLY A 326 6.84 21.73 -20.75
C GLY A 326 6.65 20.54 -19.80
N LEU A 327 7.71 19.89 -19.31
CA LEU A 327 7.59 18.81 -18.34
C LEU A 327 7.45 19.37 -16.93
N GLN A 328 6.43 18.92 -16.20
CA GLN A 328 6.29 19.22 -14.77
C GLN A 328 6.82 18.04 -13.97
N VAL A 329 7.74 18.30 -13.05
CA VAL A 329 8.33 17.27 -12.16
C VAL A 329 7.85 17.52 -10.74
N LEU A 330 7.09 16.58 -10.17
CA LEU A 330 6.60 16.68 -8.79
C LEU A 330 7.78 16.76 -7.81
N GLY A 331 7.64 17.61 -6.82
CA GLY A 331 8.67 17.76 -5.77
C GLY A 331 8.46 19.02 -4.96
N GLY A 332 9.19 19.15 -3.88
CA GLY A 332 9.06 20.23 -2.90
C GLY A 332 8.25 19.79 -1.67
N PRO A 333 7.81 20.76 -0.83
CA PRO A 333 7.04 20.45 0.36
C PRO A 333 5.78 19.64 0.04
N GLY A 334 5.47 18.63 0.87
CA GLY A 334 4.29 17.78 0.68
C GLY A 334 4.44 16.73 -0.42
N VAL A 335 5.66 16.48 -0.93
CA VAL A 335 5.94 15.41 -1.91
C VAL A 335 7.07 14.54 -1.42
N ASP A 336 6.88 13.23 -1.45
CA ASP A 336 7.90 12.23 -1.12
C ASP A 336 9.19 12.45 -1.94
N PRO A 337 10.32 12.75 -1.29
CA PRO A 337 11.59 12.97 -1.99
C PRO A 337 12.09 11.78 -2.80
N ALA A 338 11.68 10.54 -2.43
CA ALA A 338 12.06 9.32 -3.12
C ALA A 338 11.19 9.03 -4.36
N LYS A 339 9.99 9.63 -4.46
CA LYS A 339 9.05 9.37 -5.55
C LYS A 339 9.44 10.14 -6.81
N LEU A 340 9.47 9.50 -7.95
CA LEU A 340 9.72 10.15 -9.25
C LEU A 340 8.43 10.17 -10.07
N ALA A 341 7.72 11.29 -10.02
CA ALA A 341 6.46 11.50 -10.73
C ALA A 341 6.56 12.75 -11.62
N VAL A 342 6.03 12.65 -12.84
CA VAL A 342 6.05 13.74 -13.83
C VAL A 342 4.69 13.90 -14.50
N ALA A 343 4.35 15.16 -14.85
CA ALA A 343 3.19 15.46 -15.67
C ALA A 343 3.64 15.95 -17.07
N LEU A 344 3.09 15.32 -18.10
CA LEU A 344 3.55 15.36 -19.49
C LEU A 344 2.76 16.32 -20.38
N ALA A 345 1.59 16.80 -19.95
CA ALA A 345 0.65 17.55 -20.79
C ALA A 345 1.31 18.74 -21.49
N GLY A 346 2.19 19.49 -20.82
CA GLY A 346 2.91 20.62 -21.38
C GLY A 346 3.92 20.25 -22.48
N THR A 347 4.39 18.99 -22.53
CA THR A 347 5.30 18.50 -23.57
C THR A 347 4.57 18.04 -24.82
N GLY A 348 3.26 17.79 -24.74
CA GLY A 348 2.46 17.18 -25.80
C GLY A 348 2.68 15.67 -25.95
N ALA A 349 3.67 15.06 -25.27
CA ALA A 349 3.89 13.62 -25.28
C ALA A 349 2.76 12.87 -24.56
N HIS A 350 2.38 11.69 -25.06
CA HIS A 350 1.35 10.86 -24.46
C HIS A 350 2.00 9.82 -23.54
N GLY A 351 1.62 9.80 -22.24
CA GLY A 351 2.31 9.00 -21.24
C GLY A 351 2.28 7.49 -21.53
N VAL A 352 1.18 6.95 -22.03
CA VAL A 352 1.09 5.53 -22.43
C VAL A 352 2.06 5.18 -23.56
N GLU A 353 2.31 6.11 -24.49
CA GLU A 353 3.28 5.90 -25.55
C GLU A 353 4.73 6.00 -25.03
N VAL A 354 4.97 6.92 -24.08
CA VAL A 354 6.27 7.01 -23.38
C VAL A 354 6.52 5.73 -22.58
N GLU A 355 5.51 5.19 -21.89
CA GLU A 355 5.60 3.90 -21.18
C GLU A 355 5.96 2.76 -22.14
N ALA A 356 5.34 2.70 -23.32
CA ALA A 356 5.66 1.69 -24.33
C ALA A 356 7.13 1.73 -24.76
N ASP A 357 7.71 2.95 -24.93
CA ASP A 357 9.14 3.11 -25.22
C ASP A 357 10.02 2.65 -24.06
N LEU A 358 9.64 2.96 -22.82
CA LEU A 358 10.34 2.53 -21.61
C LEU A 358 10.31 1.00 -21.47
N ILE A 359 9.16 0.37 -21.71
CA ILE A 359 9.02 -1.10 -21.71
C ILE A 359 9.93 -1.71 -22.79
N ALA A 360 9.95 -1.14 -24.00
CA ALA A 360 10.82 -1.61 -25.09
C ALA A 360 12.31 -1.47 -24.75
N ALA A 361 12.67 -0.50 -23.89
CA ALA A 361 14.02 -0.34 -23.36
C ALA A 361 14.32 -1.21 -22.13
N GLY A 362 13.39 -2.07 -21.72
CA GLY A 362 13.52 -2.93 -20.52
C GLY A 362 13.36 -2.19 -19.18
N MET A 363 12.67 -1.03 -19.19
CA MET A 363 12.50 -0.14 -18.03
C MET A 363 11.02 0.17 -17.75
N PRO A 364 10.18 -0.85 -17.46
CA PRO A 364 8.78 -0.62 -17.12
C PRO A 364 8.64 0.30 -15.90
N VAL A 365 7.58 1.09 -15.88
CA VAL A 365 7.27 2.02 -14.79
C VAL A 365 6.10 1.54 -13.96
N GLU A 366 5.91 2.14 -12.79
CA GLU A 366 4.83 1.78 -11.88
C GLU A 366 3.45 2.20 -12.43
N MET A 367 3.40 3.33 -13.12
CA MET A 367 2.18 3.89 -13.67
C MET A 367 2.46 4.80 -14.86
N ALA A 368 1.62 4.71 -15.87
CA ALA A 368 1.43 5.77 -16.86
C ALA A 368 -0.05 5.90 -17.24
N ASP A 369 -0.52 7.14 -17.33
CA ASP A 369 -1.76 7.49 -18.00
C ASP A 369 -1.46 8.50 -19.13
N ARG A 370 -2.48 9.17 -19.68
CA ARG A 370 -2.29 10.13 -20.77
C ARG A 370 -1.27 11.22 -20.42
N ASP A 371 -1.36 11.76 -19.22
CA ASP A 371 -0.63 12.97 -18.83
C ASP A 371 0.34 12.76 -17.66
N THR A 372 0.36 11.59 -17.03
CA THR A 372 1.17 11.31 -15.84
C THR A 372 2.03 10.08 -16.04
N LEU A 373 3.24 10.10 -15.49
CA LEU A 373 4.10 8.94 -15.36
C LEU A 373 4.71 8.91 -13.96
N VAL A 374 4.67 7.73 -13.33
CA VAL A 374 5.24 7.49 -11.99
C VAL A 374 6.21 6.33 -12.06
N ALA A 375 7.45 6.58 -11.66
CA ALA A 375 8.46 5.55 -11.46
C ALA A 375 8.68 5.32 -9.98
N LEU A 376 8.75 4.04 -9.59
CA LEU A 376 9.14 3.63 -8.25
C LEU A 376 10.66 3.50 -8.19
N VAL A 377 11.28 4.26 -7.28
CA VAL A 377 12.70 4.17 -6.98
C VAL A 377 12.86 3.72 -5.53
N THR A 378 13.74 2.78 -5.28
CA THR A 378 13.97 2.20 -3.96
C THR A 378 15.46 2.13 -3.62
N VAL A 379 15.78 1.73 -2.40
CA VAL A 379 17.17 1.52 -1.96
C VAL A 379 17.89 0.38 -2.71
N ALA A 380 17.14 -0.45 -3.45
CA ALA A 380 17.69 -1.55 -4.24
C ALA A 380 18.16 -1.10 -5.64
N ASP A 381 17.79 0.11 -6.06
CA ASP A 381 18.16 0.61 -7.38
C ASP A 381 19.60 1.12 -7.40
N GLU A 382 20.37 0.66 -8.38
CA GLU A 382 21.71 1.17 -8.63
C GLU A 382 21.64 2.57 -9.26
N PRO A 383 22.46 3.54 -8.79
CA PRO A 383 22.46 4.91 -9.32
C PRO A 383 22.58 4.98 -10.85
N GLY A 384 23.43 4.10 -11.44
CA GLY A 384 23.59 4.02 -12.89
C GLY A 384 22.31 3.59 -13.64
N ALA A 385 21.43 2.79 -13.02
CA ALA A 385 20.14 2.41 -13.61
C ALA A 385 19.20 3.61 -13.65
N ILE A 386 19.13 4.40 -12.58
CA ILE A 386 18.29 5.61 -12.50
C ILE A 386 18.75 6.68 -13.52
N VAL A 387 20.08 6.83 -13.70
CA VAL A 387 20.63 7.73 -14.73
C VAL A 387 20.19 7.28 -16.12
N ARG A 388 20.36 6.00 -16.45
CA ARG A 388 19.92 5.45 -17.76
C ARG A 388 18.42 5.60 -17.98
N PHE A 389 17.62 5.30 -16.94
CA PHE A 389 16.17 5.50 -16.98
C PHE A 389 15.82 6.96 -17.31
N THR A 390 16.49 7.92 -16.67
CA THR A 390 16.29 9.35 -16.92
C THR A 390 16.64 9.72 -18.35
N ASP A 391 17.74 9.18 -18.91
CA ASP A 391 18.15 9.41 -20.31
C ASP A 391 17.11 8.88 -21.30
N VAL A 392 16.61 7.67 -21.08
CA VAL A 392 15.60 7.04 -21.94
C VAL A 392 14.27 7.81 -21.84
N LEU A 393 13.85 8.19 -20.62
CA LEU A 393 12.63 8.96 -20.41
C LEU A 393 12.68 10.32 -21.13
N ILE A 394 13.75 11.08 -20.99
CA ILE A 394 13.94 12.36 -21.69
C ILE A 394 13.90 12.13 -23.20
N SER A 395 14.66 11.17 -23.71
CA SER A 395 14.71 10.84 -25.13
C SER A 395 13.35 10.44 -25.69
N SER A 396 12.55 9.66 -24.94
CA SER A 396 11.20 9.28 -25.34
C SER A 396 10.26 10.47 -25.38
N ILE A 397 10.26 11.33 -24.35
CA ILE A 397 9.45 12.55 -24.31
C ILE A 397 9.78 13.43 -25.51
N GLU A 398 11.07 13.67 -25.82
CA GLU A 398 11.49 14.52 -26.93
C GLU A 398 11.08 13.96 -28.31
N ARG A 399 11.17 12.64 -28.50
CA ARG A 399 10.71 12.01 -29.75
C ARG A 399 9.20 12.11 -29.96
N ARG A 400 8.43 12.13 -28.86
CA ARG A 400 6.97 12.14 -28.85
C ARG A 400 6.38 13.50 -28.57
N ARG A 401 7.22 14.53 -28.58
CA ARG A 401 6.81 15.91 -28.36
C ARG A 401 5.72 16.33 -29.36
N GLY A 402 4.68 16.97 -28.86
CA GLY A 402 3.54 17.44 -29.64
C GLY A 402 3.04 18.80 -29.19
N ALA A 403 1.84 19.17 -29.60
CA ALA A 403 1.19 20.37 -29.08
C ALA A 403 0.89 20.21 -27.59
N SER A 404 1.22 21.24 -26.81
CA SER A 404 0.86 21.29 -25.37
C SER A 404 -0.64 21.11 -25.21
N ARG A 405 -1.02 20.27 -24.24
CA ARG A 405 -2.43 20.01 -23.91
C ARG A 405 -2.82 20.66 -22.59
N THR A 406 -4.11 20.96 -22.47
CA THR A 406 -4.70 21.26 -21.15
C THR A 406 -4.69 20.00 -20.32
N LEU A 407 -4.22 20.11 -19.08
CA LEU A 407 -4.29 19.01 -18.12
C LEU A 407 -5.73 18.52 -17.93
N ALA A 408 -5.94 17.24 -18.06
CA ALA A 408 -7.15 16.63 -17.56
C ALA A 408 -6.97 16.26 -16.08
N THR A 409 -7.78 16.87 -15.24
CA THR A 409 -7.87 16.44 -13.86
C THR A 409 -8.60 15.10 -13.83
N ALA A 410 -7.96 14.07 -13.27
CA ALA A 410 -8.56 12.74 -13.23
C ALA A 410 -9.95 12.78 -12.53
N ALA A 411 -10.91 12.07 -13.12
CA ALA A 411 -12.30 11.99 -12.65
C ALA A 411 -12.41 11.70 -11.14
N SER A 412 -11.52 10.85 -10.64
CA SER A 412 -11.47 10.45 -9.23
C SER A 412 -11.28 11.60 -8.25
N TRP A 413 -10.78 12.74 -8.69
CA TRP A 413 -10.50 13.89 -7.81
C TRP A 413 -11.56 14.98 -7.85
N VAL A 414 -12.38 15.03 -8.90
CA VAL A 414 -13.35 16.11 -9.12
C VAL A 414 -14.80 15.67 -8.98
N VAL A 415 -15.06 14.36 -9.04
CA VAL A 415 -16.40 13.81 -8.87
C VAL A 415 -16.60 13.43 -7.41
N GLN A 416 -17.62 13.97 -6.78
CA GLN A 416 -17.93 13.75 -5.36
C GLN A 416 -19.36 13.19 -5.23
N PRO A 417 -19.56 11.89 -5.48
CA PRO A 417 -20.87 11.27 -5.36
C PRO A 417 -21.35 11.26 -3.90
N GLN A 418 -22.64 11.38 -3.72
CA GLN A 418 -23.25 11.27 -2.40
C GLN A 418 -23.41 9.80 -2.01
N MET A 419 -22.96 9.41 -0.82
CA MET A 419 -23.27 8.13 -0.19
C MET A 419 -24.72 8.17 0.30
N VAL A 420 -25.56 7.29 -0.22
CA VAL A 420 -27.00 7.23 0.12
C VAL A 420 -27.41 5.91 0.77
N VAL A 421 -26.59 4.87 0.61
CA VAL A 421 -26.73 3.57 1.24
C VAL A 421 -25.36 3.18 1.83
N PRO A 422 -25.29 2.55 3.02
CA PRO A 422 -24.02 2.04 3.54
C PRO A 422 -23.34 1.11 2.52
N PRO A 423 -21.99 1.18 2.35
CA PRO A 423 -21.29 0.41 1.32
C PRO A 423 -21.53 -1.10 1.40
N ARG A 424 -21.62 -1.66 2.62
CA ARG A 424 -21.88 -3.08 2.83
C ARG A 424 -23.27 -3.49 2.30
N GLU A 425 -24.28 -2.68 2.59
CA GLU A 425 -25.65 -2.95 2.16
C GLU A 425 -25.75 -2.90 0.65
N ALA A 426 -25.07 -1.95 0.01
CA ALA A 426 -25.03 -1.85 -1.43
C ALA A 426 -24.24 -2.99 -2.09
N PHE A 427 -23.08 -3.33 -1.56
CA PHE A 427 -22.17 -4.33 -2.13
C PHE A 427 -22.76 -5.75 -2.10
N PHE A 428 -23.51 -6.10 -1.03
CA PHE A 428 -24.16 -7.40 -0.87
C PHE A 428 -25.67 -7.37 -1.17
N GLY A 429 -26.21 -6.20 -1.53
CA GLY A 429 -27.60 -6.01 -1.85
C GLY A 429 -28.03 -6.71 -3.14
N VAL A 430 -29.35 -6.77 -3.37
CA VAL A 430 -29.85 -7.26 -4.65
C VAL A 430 -29.58 -6.22 -5.72
N SER A 431 -28.76 -6.56 -6.70
CA SER A 431 -28.39 -5.70 -7.82
C SER A 431 -29.01 -6.16 -9.13
N GLU A 432 -29.02 -5.28 -10.10
CA GLU A 432 -29.35 -5.54 -11.49
C GLU A 432 -28.35 -4.80 -12.40
N THR A 433 -28.07 -5.39 -13.55
CA THR A 433 -27.25 -4.79 -14.58
C THR A 433 -28.12 -3.89 -15.45
N VAL A 434 -27.77 -2.61 -15.54
CA VAL A 434 -28.47 -1.65 -16.40
C VAL A 434 -27.54 -1.09 -17.48
N PRO A 435 -28.06 -0.70 -18.66
CA PRO A 435 -27.28 0.07 -19.61
C PRO A 435 -26.72 1.34 -18.94
N ILE A 436 -25.51 1.74 -19.27
CA ILE A 436 -24.85 2.91 -18.65
C ILE A 436 -25.67 4.19 -18.80
N ALA A 437 -26.43 4.32 -19.90
CA ALA A 437 -27.31 5.46 -20.16
C ALA A 437 -28.49 5.56 -19.16
N ASP A 438 -28.88 4.44 -18.56
CA ASP A 438 -30.01 4.34 -17.63
C ASP A 438 -29.52 4.31 -16.15
N ALA A 439 -28.22 4.38 -15.92
CA ALA A 439 -27.65 4.28 -14.58
C ALA A 439 -27.75 5.58 -13.77
N ALA A 440 -27.92 6.74 -14.42
CA ALA A 440 -28.00 8.02 -13.71
C ALA A 440 -29.24 8.05 -12.77
N GLY A 441 -29.01 8.48 -11.52
CA GLY A 441 -30.05 8.50 -10.47
C GLY A 441 -30.22 7.18 -9.73
N ARG A 442 -29.54 6.11 -10.13
CA ARG A 442 -29.51 4.81 -9.43
C ARG A 442 -28.39 4.81 -8.38
N VAL A 443 -28.38 3.82 -7.52
CA VAL A 443 -27.33 3.61 -6.49
C VAL A 443 -26.37 2.53 -6.97
N SER A 444 -25.07 2.83 -7.00
CA SER A 444 -24.06 1.86 -7.41
C SER A 444 -24.00 0.68 -6.45
N ALA A 445 -23.99 -0.54 -6.97
CA ALA A 445 -23.74 -1.76 -6.22
C ALA A 445 -22.26 -2.19 -6.32
N GLU A 446 -21.49 -1.56 -7.20
CA GLU A 446 -20.11 -1.92 -7.49
C GLU A 446 -19.13 -0.76 -7.33
N LEU A 447 -17.84 -1.12 -7.23
CA LEU A 447 -16.72 -0.20 -7.24
C LEU A 447 -16.27 0.04 -8.68
N VAL A 448 -16.23 1.30 -9.11
CA VAL A 448 -15.73 1.69 -10.44
C VAL A 448 -14.59 2.68 -10.29
N ALA A 449 -13.42 2.31 -10.78
CA ALA A 449 -12.21 3.13 -10.67
C ALA A 449 -11.42 3.16 -11.98
N PRO A 450 -11.04 4.33 -12.49
CA PRO A 450 -9.97 4.44 -13.48
C PRO A 450 -8.67 3.87 -12.92
N TYR A 451 -7.94 3.09 -13.71
CA TYR A 451 -6.70 2.46 -13.27
C TYR A 451 -5.58 2.66 -14.31
N PRO A 452 -4.45 3.18 -13.91
CA PRO A 452 -4.09 3.71 -12.58
C PRO A 452 -4.83 5.02 -12.22
N PRO A 453 -4.85 5.46 -10.94
CA PRO A 453 -4.30 4.84 -9.74
C PRO A 453 -5.24 3.87 -9.03
N GLY A 454 -6.48 3.67 -9.52
CA GLY A 454 -7.46 2.78 -8.90
C GLY A 454 -8.26 3.41 -7.76
N VAL A 455 -8.28 4.75 -7.69
CA VAL A 455 -9.14 5.49 -6.75
C VAL A 455 -10.57 5.51 -7.28
N PRO A 456 -11.57 5.19 -6.46
CA PRO A 456 -12.96 5.10 -6.90
C PRO A 456 -13.53 6.42 -7.43
N VAL A 457 -14.14 6.39 -8.61
CA VAL A 457 -15.10 7.42 -9.06
C VAL A 457 -16.48 7.11 -8.48
N LEU A 458 -16.84 5.82 -8.44
CA LEU A 458 -18.04 5.33 -7.75
C LEU A 458 -17.65 4.24 -6.76
N ALA A 459 -18.21 4.31 -5.56
CA ALA A 459 -18.16 3.25 -4.55
C ALA A 459 -19.56 2.65 -4.37
N PRO A 460 -19.67 1.40 -3.88
CA PRO A 460 -20.98 0.83 -3.54
C PRO A 460 -21.72 1.74 -2.56
N GLY A 461 -23.01 1.99 -2.83
CA GLY A 461 -23.87 2.84 -2.03
C GLY A 461 -23.89 4.32 -2.43
N GLU A 462 -23.08 4.71 -3.40
CA GLU A 462 -23.09 6.08 -3.93
C GLU A 462 -24.11 6.26 -5.05
N LEU A 463 -24.71 7.47 -5.07
CA LEU A 463 -25.63 7.88 -6.12
C LEU A 463 -24.86 8.08 -7.44
N VAL A 464 -25.27 7.36 -8.47
CA VAL A 464 -24.70 7.50 -9.82
C VAL A 464 -25.20 8.81 -10.44
N THR A 465 -24.29 9.75 -10.64
CA THR A 465 -24.63 11.05 -11.23
C THR A 465 -24.24 11.11 -12.70
N ALA A 466 -24.92 11.93 -13.51
CA ALA A 466 -24.53 12.17 -14.90
C ALA A 466 -23.09 12.68 -15.00
N ARG A 467 -22.61 13.45 -14.01
CA ARG A 467 -21.21 13.93 -13.93
C ARG A 467 -20.23 12.76 -13.72
N ALA A 468 -20.57 11.80 -12.87
CA ALA A 468 -19.72 10.61 -12.65
C ALA A 468 -19.61 9.78 -13.94
N LEU A 469 -20.73 9.57 -14.62
CA LEU A 469 -20.76 8.82 -15.89
C LEU A 469 -19.98 9.54 -17.00
N ALA A 470 -20.13 10.86 -17.13
CA ALA A 470 -19.36 11.65 -18.10
C ALA A 470 -17.85 11.58 -17.83
N ALA A 471 -17.44 11.69 -16.56
CA ALA A 471 -16.03 11.62 -16.17
C ALA A 471 -15.42 10.23 -16.41
N LEU A 472 -16.18 9.16 -16.18
CA LEU A 472 -15.76 7.78 -16.51
C LEU A 472 -15.64 7.56 -18.03
N ALA A 473 -16.58 8.11 -18.80
CA ALA A 473 -16.55 8.04 -20.26
C ALA A 473 -15.36 8.81 -20.84
N GLU A 474 -15.02 9.98 -20.30
CA GLU A 474 -13.84 10.78 -20.67
C GLU A 474 -12.56 10.01 -20.38
N ALA A 475 -12.39 9.50 -19.14
CA ALA A 475 -11.22 8.70 -18.76
C ALA A 475 -11.01 7.51 -19.71
N ARG A 476 -12.09 6.80 -20.06
CA ARG A 476 -12.01 5.70 -21.03
C ARG A 476 -11.65 6.18 -22.44
N GLY A 477 -12.21 7.32 -22.87
CA GLY A 477 -11.88 7.95 -24.16
C GLY A 477 -10.39 8.33 -24.27
N ASP A 478 -9.77 8.69 -23.16
CA ASP A 478 -8.34 8.96 -23.03
C ASP A 478 -7.47 7.68 -22.91
N GLY A 479 -8.07 6.50 -23.04
CA GLY A 479 -7.35 5.22 -22.99
C GLY A 479 -7.10 4.69 -21.56
N VAL A 480 -7.63 5.33 -20.54
CA VAL A 480 -7.51 4.85 -19.16
C VAL A 480 -8.39 3.61 -18.98
N ARG A 481 -7.80 2.55 -18.41
CA ARG A 481 -8.54 1.31 -18.10
C ARG A 481 -9.50 1.54 -16.95
N ILE A 482 -10.68 0.92 -17.03
CA ILE A 482 -11.59 0.88 -15.89
C ILE A 482 -11.38 -0.44 -15.14
N ALA A 483 -11.15 -0.32 -13.85
CA ALA A 483 -10.95 -1.45 -12.95
C ALA A 483 -12.15 -1.62 -12.02
N TYR A 484 -12.35 -2.86 -11.62
CA TYR A 484 -13.31 -3.30 -10.60
C TYR A 484 -14.78 -3.22 -11.00
N ALA A 485 -15.14 -2.61 -12.09
CA ALA A 485 -16.47 -2.70 -12.68
C ALA A 485 -16.71 -4.12 -13.23
N ALA A 486 -17.94 -4.62 -13.12
CA ALA A 486 -18.34 -5.88 -13.72
C ALA A 486 -18.18 -5.85 -15.25
N ASP A 487 -18.48 -4.71 -15.85
CA ASP A 487 -18.18 -4.41 -17.26
C ASP A 487 -17.07 -3.37 -17.40
N PRO A 488 -15.82 -3.78 -17.69
CA PRO A 488 -14.72 -2.84 -17.89
C PRO A 488 -14.89 -1.89 -19.08
N GLN A 489 -15.81 -2.21 -20.01
CA GLN A 489 -16.15 -1.36 -21.14
C GLN A 489 -17.18 -0.29 -20.78
N LEU A 490 -17.77 -0.36 -19.58
CA LEU A 490 -18.82 0.55 -19.13
C LEU A 490 -19.98 0.69 -20.13
N ALA A 491 -20.34 -0.39 -20.84
CA ALA A 491 -21.61 -0.44 -21.56
C ALA A 491 -22.77 -0.62 -20.59
N THR A 492 -22.48 -1.24 -19.45
CA THR A 492 -23.43 -1.51 -18.35
C THR A 492 -22.84 -1.12 -17.00
N LEU A 493 -23.71 -1.01 -16.00
CA LEU A 493 -23.34 -0.78 -14.59
C LEU A 493 -24.23 -1.64 -13.68
N GLU A 494 -23.63 -2.19 -12.61
CA GLU A 494 -24.35 -2.86 -11.54
C GLU A 494 -24.93 -1.82 -10.56
N VAL A 495 -26.24 -1.82 -10.40
CA VAL A 495 -26.95 -0.89 -9.51
C VAL A 495 -27.90 -1.64 -8.59
N LEU A 496 -28.21 -1.08 -7.43
CA LEU A 496 -29.18 -1.65 -6.52
C LEU A 496 -30.57 -1.68 -7.17
N VAL A 497 -31.31 -2.77 -6.96
CA VAL A 497 -32.74 -2.85 -7.27
C VAL A 497 -33.49 -2.00 -6.23
N ASP A 498 -34.30 -1.07 -6.67
CA ASP A 498 -35.03 -0.15 -5.79
C ASP A 498 -35.84 -0.91 -4.73
N GLY A 499 -35.63 -0.54 -3.46
CA GLY A 499 -36.36 -1.08 -2.31
C GLY A 499 -35.94 -2.48 -1.84
N ARG A 500 -34.89 -3.07 -2.41
CA ARG A 500 -34.36 -4.38 -1.98
C ARG A 500 -32.97 -4.26 -1.36
N LEU A 501 -32.93 -4.11 -0.04
CA LEU A 501 -31.72 -4.32 0.75
C LEU A 501 -31.53 -5.83 1.01
N ALA A 502 -30.29 -6.32 1.08
CA ALA A 502 -29.96 -7.75 1.16
C ALA A 502 -30.43 -8.48 2.42
N TYR A 503 -30.96 -7.75 3.39
CA TYR A 503 -31.43 -8.28 4.67
C TYR A 503 -32.77 -7.63 5.01
N GLY A 504 -33.86 -8.15 4.42
CA GLY A 504 -35.24 -7.94 4.86
C GLY A 504 -35.67 -9.10 5.73
#